data_da734b590ef1b40a144f4335be55bb27
#
_entry.id   da734b590ef1b40a144f4335be55bb27
#
_cell.length_a   1.000
_cell.length_b   1.000
_cell.length_c   1.000
_cell.angle_alpha   90.00
_cell.angle_beta   90.00
_cell.angle_gamma   90.00
#
_symmetry.space_group_name_H-M   'P 1'
#
loop_
_entity.id
_entity.type
_entity.pdbx_description
1 polymer ?
#
loop_
_entity_poly.entity_id
_entity_poly.type
_entity_poly.pdbx_seq_one_letter_code
_entity_poly.pdbx_strand_id
1 'polypeptide(L)'
;MVLASTNPINIERILVTDLPIVDLKAEKSVVKKLIVKACEEYGFFKVINHGITNETIAKMEESSFDFFAKPVIQKKQASPAYGCRNIGFNGDMGEVEYLMLNATTPSIAHLSDTISNDFRCSVSAYTEAVKKLACEILEVMAEGLGVPDRSFFSSLINHIDSDSILRLNHYPPIINNNKDRDKSSSYNYTKVGFGEHSDPQILTILRSNDVGGLQISPEDGVWIPVTPDPSAFCVNVGDVLEVMTNGRFVSVRHRAMTNSYKSRMSMVYFGAPPMNACIVAPPVLVTPQRPSLFRPFTWADYKKATYSLRLGDTRINLFRTIPHAH
;
A
#
# COMPACT_ATOMS: atom_id res chain seq x y z
N MET A 1 25.06 -6.16 41.68
CA MET A 1 24.63 -4.86 41.22
C MET A 1 24.41 -4.98 39.71
N VAL A 2 23.17 -5.25 39.27
CA VAL A 2 22.84 -5.48 37.86
C VAL A 2 22.44 -4.12 37.30
N LEU A 3 23.26 -3.59 36.39
CA LEU A 3 22.93 -2.37 35.66
C LEU A 3 21.79 -2.69 34.70
N ALA A 4 20.63 -2.08 34.91
CA ALA A 4 19.53 -2.12 34.01
C ALA A 4 19.94 -1.41 32.68
N SER A 5 19.92 -2.14 31.58
CA SER A 5 20.05 -1.60 30.23
C SER A 5 18.85 -0.69 29.99
N THR A 6 19.09 0.61 29.97
CA THR A 6 18.10 1.59 29.52
C THR A 6 18.00 1.48 28.01
N ASN A 7 16.93 0.85 27.51
CA ASN A 7 16.57 0.96 26.08
C ASN A 7 16.49 2.45 25.73
N PRO A 8 17.14 2.88 24.63
CA PRO A 8 17.02 4.27 24.20
C PRO A 8 15.55 4.55 23.89
N ILE A 9 15.02 5.62 24.49
CA ILE A 9 13.69 6.14 24.17
C ILE A 9 13.75 6.56 22.71
N ASN A 10 13.11 5.78 21.83
CA ASN A 10 13.00 6.11 20.42
C ASN A 10 12.05 7.31 20.31
N ILE A 11 12.61 8.53 20.25
CA ILE A 11 11.83 9.76 20.09
C ILE A 11 11.39 9.82 18.63
N GLU A 12 10.13 9.48 18.36
CA GLU A 12 9.54 9.65 17.04
C GLU A 12 9.48 11.15 16.70
N ARG A 13 9.99 11.52 15.52
CA ARG A 13 9.93 12.88 14.97
C ARG A 13 8.87 12.94 13.88
N ILE A 14 8.02 13.95 13.91
CA ILE A 14 7.09 14.25 12.84
C ILE A 14 7.66 15.38 12.00
N LEU A 15 7.95 15.10 10.73
CA LEU A 15 8.34 16.11 9.74
C LEU A 15 7.13 16.50 8.91
N VAL A 16 6.89 17.80 8.80
CA VAL A 16 5.84 18.34 7.91
C VAL A 16 6.49 18.67 6.57
N THR A 17 6.36 17.75 5.63
CA THR A 17 6.75 17.97 4.22
C THR A 17 5.70 17.33 3.33
N ASP A 18 5.49 17.89 2.15
CA ASP A 18 4.56 17.33 1.18
C ASP A 18 5.25 16.27 0.33
N LEU A 19 4.51 15.19 0.05
CA LEU A 19 4.93 14.19 -0.92
C LEU A 19 4.99 14.78 -2.33
N PRO A 20 5.88 14.29 -3.20
CA PRO A 20 5.90 14.66 -4.61
C PRO A 20 4.52 14.45 -5.25
N ILE A 21 4.06 15.42 -6.03
CA ILE A 21 2.83 15.35 -6.81
C ILE A 21 3.20 15.28 -8.28
N VAL A 22 2.70 14.25 -8.97
CA VAL A 22 2.93 14.02 -10.40
C VAL A 22 1.63 14.25 -11.16
N ASP A 23 1.61 15.21 -12.05
CA ASP A 23 0.51 15.41 -13.00
C ASP A 23 0.72 14.49 -14.21
N LEU A 24 -0.15 13.47 -14.35
CA LEU A 24 -0.03 12.49 -15.44
C LEU A 24 -0.38 13.06 -16.83
N LYS A 25 -0.95 14.27 -16.90
CA LYS A 25 -1.15 15.00 -18.17
C LYS A 25 0.03 15.87 -18.58
N ALA A 26 1.04 16.03 -17.72
CA ALA A 26 2.24 16.77 -18.07
C ALA A 26 3.03 16.06 -19.19
N GLU A 27 4.07 16.74 -19.70
CA GLU A 27 4.93 16.17 -20.74
C GLU A 27 5.58 14.86 -20.26
N LYS A 28 5.52 13.80 -21.08
CA LYS A 28 5.94 12.43 -20.72
C LYS A 28 7.36 12.35 -20.14
N SER A 29 8.29 13.16 -20.66
CA SER A 29 9.67 13.18 -20.17
C SER A 29 9.77 13.73 -18.76
N VAL A 30 8.90 14.69 -18.40
CA VAL A 30 8.79 15.27 -17.05
C VAL A 30 8.17 14.26 -16.10
N VAL A 31 7.03 13.68 -16.47
CA VAL A 31 6.33 12.65 -15.68
C VAL A 31 7.29 11.51 -15.33
N LYS A 32 8.02 10.99 -16.32
CA LYS A 32 8.99 9.91 -16.15
C LYS A 32 10.09 10.25 -15.14
N LYS A 33 10.69 11.43 -15.26
CA LYS A 33 11.73 11.90 -14.34
C LYS A 33 11.21 12.07 -12.90
N LEU A 34 10.01 12.64 -12.76
CA LEU A 34 9.41 12.87 -11.44
C LEU A 34 9.06 11.56 -10.75
N ILE A 35 8.48 10.59 -11.48
CA ILE A 35 8.13 9.26 -10.91
C ILE A 35 9.40 8.54 -10.46
N VAL A 36 10.44 8.47 -11.31
CA VAL A 36 11.69 7.80 -10.94
C VAL A 36 12.30 8.45 -9.71
N LYS A 37 12.43 9.78 -9.70
CA LYS A 37 12.97 10.51 -8.54
C LYS A 37 12.16 10.25 -7.27
N ALA A 38 10.84 10.31 -7.35
CA ALA A 38 9.98 10.07 -6.19
C ALA A 38 10.11 8.64 -5.64
N CYS A 39 10.26 7.64 -6.53
CA CYS A 39 10.48 6.24 -6.14
C CYS A 39 11.88 6.01 -5.52
N GLU A 40 12.89 6.75 -5.95
CA GLU A 40 14.26 6.68 -5.42
C GLU A 40 14.39 7.37 -4.06
N GLU A 41 13.72 8.51 -3.86
CA GLU A 41 13.87 9.35 -2.65
C GLU A 41 12.86 9.03 -1.56
N TYR A 42 11.59 8.79 -1.94
CA TYR A 42 10.49 8.65 -0.99
C TYR A 42 9.81 7.28 -1.04
N GLY A 43 9.93 6.54 -2.16
CA GLY A 43 9.12 5.34 -2.39
C GLY A 43 7.61 5.60 -2.43
N PHE A 44 7.19 6.87 -2.29
CA PHE A 44 5.81 7.36 -2.26
C PHE A 44 5.66 8.65 -3.07
N PHE A 45 4.53 8.80 -3.75
CA PHE A 45 4.13 10.03 -4.42
C PHE A 45 2.62 10.08 -4.62
N LYS A 46 2.10 11.25 -4.96
CA LYS A 46 0.70 11.43 -5.36
C LYS A 46 0.61 11.59 -6.88
N VAL A 47 -0.48 11.08 -7.46
CA VAL A 47 -0.79 11.33 -8.88
C VAL A 47 -2.11 12.05 -9.00
N ILE A 48 -2.14 13.07 -9.86
CA ILE A 48 -3.32 13.83 -10.26
C ILE A 48 -3.55 13.70 -11.76
N ASN A 49 -4.72 14.06 -12.25
CA ASN A 49 -5.12 13.88 -13.66
C ASN A 49 -5.00 12.43 -14.15
N HIS A 50 -5.25 11.49 -13.24
CA HIS A 50 -5.07 10.05 -13.37
C HIS A 50 -6.08 9.34 -14.29
N GLY A 51 -7.05 10.05 -14.84
CA GLY A 51 -8.03 9.52 -15.82
C GLY A 51 -9.18 8.68 -15.24
N ILE A 52 -9.17 8.32 -13.97
CA ILE A 52 -10.29 7.63 -13.31
C ILE A 52 -11.38 8.66 -13.03
N THR A 53 -12.63 8.36 -13.46
CA THR A 53 -13.73 9.31 -13.36
C THR A 53 -14.18 9.49 -11.90
N ASN A 54 -14.62 10.71 -11.56
CA ASN A 54 -15.19 10.98 -10.23
C ASN A 54 -16.41 10.11 -9.94
N GLU A 55 -17.17 9.73 -10.96
CA GLU A 55 -18.33 8.83 -10.83
C GLU A 55 -17.90 7.44 -10.35
N THR A 56 -16.86 6.84 -10.96
CA THR A 56 -16.32 5.53 -10.55
C THR A 56 -15.83 5.58 -9.09
N ILE A 57 -15.15 6.66 -8.74
CA ILE A 57 -14.63 6.86 -7.38
C ILE A 57 -15.77 7.00 -6.38
N ALA A 58 -16.74 7.88 -6.66
CA ALA A 58 -17.87 8.15 -5.76
C ALA A 58 -18.73 6.90 -5.52
N LYS A 59 -19.05 6.14 -6.58
CA LYS A 59 -19.79 4.87 -6.45
C LYS A 59 -19.06 3.85 -5.58
N MET A 60 -17.73 3.76 -5.71
CA MET A 60 -16.94 2.84 -4.89
C MET A 60 -16.88 3.29 -3.43
N GLU A 61 -16.75 4.59 -3.17
CA GLU A 61 -16.79 5.15 -1.80
C GLU A 61 -18.13 4.90 -1.14
N GLU A 62 -19.24 5.24 -1.81
CA GLU A 62 -20.59 5.02 -1.32
C GLU A 62 -20.85 3.55 -0.99
N SER A 63 -20.56 2.67 -1.95
CA SER A 63 -20.68 1.22 -1.78
C SER A 63 -19.85 0.69 -0.61
N SER A 64 -18.66 1.25 -0.38
CA SER A 64 -17.79 0.88 0.75
C SER A 64 -18.39 1.33 2.08
N PHE A 65 -18.89 2.55 2.19
CA PHE A 65 -19.56 3.04 3.39
C PHE A 65 -20.81 2.23 3.70
N ASP A 66 -21.64 1.91 2.72
CA ASP A 66 -22.83 1.09 2.87
C ASP A 66 -22.48 -0.33 3.36
N PHE A 67 -21.39 -0.91 2.85
CA PHE A 67 -20.91 -2.21 3.34
C PHE A 67 -20.52 -2.14 4.82
N PHE A 68 -19.69 -1.15 5.20
CA PHE A 68 -19.21 -1.05 6.59
C PHE A 68 -20.27 -0.56 7.59
N ALA A 69 -21.33 0.11 7.15
CA ALA A 69 -22.46 0.48 7.97
C ALA A 69 -23.31 -0.71 8.44
N LYS A 70 -23.19 -1.88 7.76
CA LYS A 70 -23.93 -3.08 8.13
C LYS A 70 -23.47 -3.65 9.49
N PRO A 71 -24.37 -4.34 10.23
CA PRO A 71 -23.98 -5.07 11.43
C PRO A 71 -22.85 -6.08 11.14
N VAL A 72 -21.96 -6.31 12.11
CA VAL A 72 -20.80 -7.20 11.98
C VAL A 72 -21.21 -8.61 11.51
N ILE A 73 -22.32 -9.13 12.01
CA ILE A 73 -22.84 -10.45 11.60
C ILE A 73 -23.12 -10.48 10.10
N GLN A 74 -23.77 -9.46 9.55
CA GLN A 74 -24.06 -9.38 8.12
C GLN A 74 -22.80 -9.22 7.28
N LYS A 75 -21.81 -8.43 7.74
CA LYS A 75 -20.51 -8.30 7.08
C LYS A 75 -19.76 -9.63 7.02
N LYS A 76 -19.75 -10.40 8.10
CA LYS A 76 -19.13 -11.74 8.15
C LYS A 76 -19.85 -12.75 7.25
N GLN A 77 -21.19 -12.68 7.18
CA GLN A 77 -21.98 -13.53 6.28
C GLN A 77 -21.75 -13.17 4.80
N ALA A 78 -21.58 -11.87 4.52
CA ALA A 78 -21.36 -11.36 3.17
C ALA A 78 -20.00 -11.79 2.58
N SER A 79 -18.96 -11.88 3.41
CA SER A 79 -17.64 -12.28 2.94
C SER A 79 -16.78 -12.91 4.04
N PRO A 80 -16.19 -14.09 3.80
CA PRO A 80 -15.19 -14.67 4.70
C PRO A 80 -13.89 -13.83 4.76
N ALA A 81 -13.69 -12.94 3.79
CA ALA A 81 -12.53 -12.06 3.71
C ALA A 81 -12.74 -10.72 4.47
N TYR A 82 -13.87 -10.58 5.18
CA TYR A 82 -14.06 -9.48 6.13
C TYR A 82 -13.29 -9.76 7.42
N GLY A 83 -12.49 -8.79 7.87
CA GLY A 83 -11.74 -8.84 9.12
C GLY A 83 -11.97 -7.59 9.97
N CYS A 84 -11.72 -7.73 11.27
CA CYS A 84 -11.82 -6.64 12.22
C CYS A 84 -10.74 -6.78 13.28
N ARG A 85 -9.98 -5.71 13.54
CA ARG A 85 -8.89 -5.58 14.51
C ARG A 85 -7.68 -6.49 14.30
N ASN A 86 -7.84 -7.67 13.75
CA ASN A 86 -6.73 -8.58 13.47
C ASN A 86 -6.16 -8.26 12.08
N ILE A 87 -4.93 -7.74 12.03
CA ILE A 87 -4.32 -7.25 10.80
C ILE A 87 -3.54 -8.35 10.08
N GLY A 88 -2.96 -9.28 10.83
CA GLY A 88 -2.11 -10.34 10.32
C GLY A 88 -2.32 -11.66 11.05
N PHE A 89 -1.55 -12.68 10.66
CA PHE A 89 -1.63 -14.01 11.24
C PHE A 89 -0.81 -14.16 12.54
N ASN A 90 0.06 -13.20 12.84
CA ASN A 90 1.04 -13.25 13.94
C ASN A 90 0.63 -12.40 15.16
N GLY A 91 -0.66 -12.10 15.30
CA GLY A 91 -1.19 -11.36 16.44
C GLY A 91 -1.05 -9.84 16.32
N ASP A 92 -0.72 -9.32 15.13
CA ASP A 92 -0.72 -7.88 14.88
C ASP A 92 -2.15 -7.32 14.93
N MET A 93 -2.36 -6.32 15.78
CA MET A 93 -3.66 -5.72 16.05
C MET A 93 -3.69 -4.26 15.62
N GLY A 94 -4.89 -3.80 15.23
CA GLY A 94 -5.13 -2.40 14.88
C GLY A 94 -6.60 -2.02 14.97
N GLU A 95 -6.87 -0.73 15.09
CA GLU A 95 -8.24 -0.21 15.15
C GLU A 95 -8.78 0.00 13.72
N VAL A 96 -9.02 -1.12 13.05
CA VAL A 96 -9.49 -1.16 11.65
C VAL A 96 -10.43 -2.34 11.43
N GLU A 97 -11.43 -2.15 10.60
CA GLU A 97 -12.14 -3.24 9.93
C GLU A 97 -11.85 -3.17 8.43
N TYR A 98 -11.84 -4.31 7.76
CA TYR A 98 -11.47 -4.38 6.36
C TYR A 98 -12.21 -5.47 5.61
N LEU A 99 -12.28 -5.29 4.29
CA LEU A 99 -12.71 -6.28 3.33
C LEU A 99 -11.60 -6.48 2.29
N MET A 100 -11.14 -7.73 2.11
CA MET A 100 -10.15 -8.07 1.09
C MET A 100 -10.83 -8.81 -0.06
N LEU A 101 -10.61 -8.33 -1.27
CA LEU A 101 -11.19 -8.89 -2.48
C LEU A 101 -10.05 -9.23 -3.45
N ASN A 102 -10.08 -10.42 -4.01
CA ASN A 102 -9.18 -10.73 -5.11
C ASN A 102 -9.55 -9.84 -6.31
N ALA A 103 -8.57 -9.17 -6.89
CA ALA A 103 -8.75 -8.17 -7.95
C ALA A 103 -8.84 -8.78 -9.36
N THR A 104 -8.89 -10.10 -9.50
CA THR A 104 -9.13 -10.74 -10.80
C THR A 104 -10.63 -10.75 -11.14
N THR A 105 -10.96 -10.51 -12.41
CA THR A 105 -12.35 -10.45 -12.88
C THR A 105 -13.19 -11.68 -12.51
N PRO A 106 -12.70 -12.94 -12.65
CA PRO A 106 -13.45 -14.09 -12.22
C PRO A 106 -13.81 -14.09 -10.73
N SER A 107 -12.87 -13.67 -9.88
CA SER A 107 -13.08 -13.68 -8.42
C SER A 107 -14.09 -12.63 -7.96
N ILE A 108 -14.12 -11.47 -8.61
CA ILE A 108 -15.11 -10.41 -8.32
C ILE A 108 -16.52 -10.89 -8.72
N ALA A 109 -16.64 -11.61 -9.85
CA ALA A 109 -17.92 -12.15 -10.30
C ALA A 109 -18.48 -13.19 -9.33
N HIS A 110 -17.66 -13.89 -8.57
CA HIS A 110 -18.04 -14.94 -7.62
C HIS A 110 -18.18 -14.46 -6.16
N LEU A 111 -18.29 -13.15 -5.92
CA LEU A 111 -18.65 -12.65 -4.59
C LEU A 111 -20.01 -13.23 -4.15
N SER A 112 -20.15 -13.48 -2.83
CA SER A 112 -21.36 -14.08 -2.24
C SER A 112 -22.65 -13.37 -2.70
N ASP A 113 -23.71 -14.12 -2.94
CA ASP A 113 -25.04 -13.60 -3.33
C ASP A 113 -25.66 -12.64 -2.30
N THR A 114 -25.13 -12.63 -1.08
CA THR A 114 -25.51 -11.67 -0.03
C THR A 114 -24.95 -10.25 -0.28
N ILE A 115 -24.02 -10.10 -1.23
CA ILE A 115 -23.48 -8.82 -1.67
C ILE A 115 -24.32 -8.28 -2.84
N SER A 116 -24.76 -7.03 -2.75
CA SER A 116 -25.58 -6.42 -3.79
C SER A 116 -24.86 -6.34 -5.15
N ASN A 117 -25.64 -6.36 -6.22
CA ASN A 117 -25.09 -6.19 -7.57
C ASN A 117 -24.41 -4.83 -7.74
N ASP A 118 -24.95 -3.78 -7.13
CA ASP A 118 -24.36 -2.42 -7.19
C ASP A 118 -22.97 -2.41 -6.57
N PHE A 119 -22.77 -3.07 -5.44
CA PHE A 119 -21.45 -3.23 -4.84
C PHE A 119 -20.48 -3.98 -5.78
N ARG A 120 -20.93 -5.09 -6.38
CA ARG A 120 -20.10 -5.87 -7.32
C ARG A 120 -19.70 -5.05 -8.54
N CYS A 121 -20.66 -4.30 -9.12
CA CYS A 121 -20.40 -3.41 -10.25
C CYS A 121 -19.41 -2.32 -9.89
N SER A 122 -19.57 -1.69 -8.72
CA SER A 122 -18.67 -0.65 -8.21
C SER A 122 -17.24 -1.18 -8.00
N VAL A 123 -17.11 -2.34 -7.35
CA VAL A 123 -15.82 -3.02 -7.14
C VAL A 123 -15.16 -3.36 -8.47
N SER A 124 -15.90 -3.94 -9.42
CA SER A 124 -15.36 -4.34 -10.73
C SER A 124 -14.86 -3.12 -11.52
N ALA A 125 -15.70 -2.10 -11.66
CA ALA A 125 -15.35 -0.88 -12.40
C ALA A 125 -14.16 -0.14 -11.78
N TYR A 126 -14.14 -0.02 -10.45
CA TYR A 126 -13.06 0.64 -9.73
C TYR A 126 -11.75 -0.16 -9.85
N THR A 127 -11.80 -1.47 -9.64
CA THR A 127 -10.61 -2.35 -9.72
C THR A 127 -9.98 -2.30 -11.11
N GLU A 128 -10.80 -2.37 -12.17
CA GLU A 128 -10.31 -2.28 -13.55
C GLU A 128 -9.64 -0.93 -13.83
N ALA A 129 -10.28 0.16 -13.42
CA ALA A 129 -9.74 1.51 -13.62
C ALA A 129 -8.42 1.72 -12.87
N VAL A 130 -8.31 1.26 -11.61
CA VAL A 130 -7.09 1.39 -10.80
C VAL A 130 -6.00 0.44 -11.29
N LYS A 131 -6.33 -0.77 -11.72
CA LYS A 131 -5.39 -1.70 -12.36
C LYS A 131 -4.77 -1.09 -13.63
N LYS A 132 -5.60 -0.46 -14.47
CA LYS A 132 -5.12 0.24 -15.67
C LYS A 132 -4.14 1.35 -15.30
N LEU A 133 -4.48 2.20 -14.33
CA LEU A 133 -3.59 3.24 -13.81
C LEU A 133 -2.27 2.65 -13.28
N ALA A 134 -2.32 1.54 -12.55
CA ALA A 134 -1.13 0.85 -12.04
C ALA A 134 -0.22 0.37 -13.18
N CYS A 135 -0.80 -0.21 -14.24
CA CYS A 135 -0.05 -0.64 -15.43
C CYS A 135 0.64 0.56 -16.11
N GLU A 136 -0.09 1.66 -16.34
CA GLU A 136 0.45 2.88 -16.95
C GLU A 136 1.62 3.45 -16.15
N ILE A 137 1.51 3.51 -14.82
CA ILE A 137 2.59 3.99 -13.95
C ILE A 137 3.81 3.05 -14.01
N LEU A 138 3.61 1.73 -13.95
CA LEU A 138 4.69 0.75 -14.03
C LEU A 138 5.41 0.78 -15.38
N GLU A 139 4.69 1.05 -16.47
CA GLU A 139 5.29 1.22 -17.80
C GLU A 139 6.16 2.49 -17.87
N VAL A 140 5.70 3.59 -17.27
CA VAL A 140 6.51 4.83 -17.15
C VAL A 140 7.76 4.59 -16.29
N MET A 141 7.64 3.80 -15.22
CA MET A 141 8.78 3.40 -14.39
C MET A 141 9.79 2.57 -15.18
N ALA A 142 9.35 1.58 -15.96
CA ALA A 142 10.22 0.77 -16.81
C ALA A 142 10.96 1.62 -17.82
N GLU A 143 10.26 2.52 -18.53
CA GLU A 143 10.90 3.47 -19.47
C GLU A 143 11.90 4.39 -18.76
N GLY A 144 11.56 4.87 -17.55
CA GLY A 144 12.43 5.75 -16.76
C GLY A 144 13.70 5.09 -16.26
N LEU A 145 13.64 3.79 -16.04
CA LEU A 145 14.78 2.93 -15.65
C LEU A 145 15.60 2.44 -16.83
N GLY A 146 15.15 2.69 -18.09
CA GLY A 146 15.79 2.19 -19.28
C GLY A 146 15.60 0.68 -19.50
N VAL A 147 14.53 0.09 -18.94
CA VAL A 147 14.18 -1.32 -19.18
C VAL A 147 13.66 -1.43 -20.62
N PRO A 148 14.23 -2.29 -21.48
CA PRO A 148 13.88 -2.36 -22.90
C PRO A 148 12.41 -2.74 -23.14
N ASP A 149 11.88 -3.68 -22.36
CA ASP A 149 10.46 -4.03 -22.38
C ASP A 149 9.70 -3.15 -21.37
N ARG A 150 8.95 -2.18 -21.89
CA ARG A 150 8.15 -1.29 -21.05
C ARG A 150 7.10 -2.03 -20.22
N SER A 151 6.62 -3.19 -20.68
CA SER A 151 5.62 -4.00 -20.01
C SER A 151 6.21 -4.94 -18.94
N PHE A 152 7.52 -4.94 -18.75
CA PHE A 152 8.24 -5.87 -17.86
C PHE A 152 7.62 -5.96 -16.46
N PHE A 153 7.28 -4.82 -15.85
CA PHE A 153 6.64 -4.80 -14.53
C PHE A 153 5.12 -4.97 -14.63
N SER A 154 4.47 -4.29 -15.58
CA SER A 154 3.01 -4.26 -15.69
C SER A 154 2.41 -5.60 -16.15
N SER A 155 3.16 -6.40 -16.95
CA SER A 155 2.72 -7.72 -17.40
C SER A 155 2.39 -8.67 -16.24
N LEU A 156 3.11 -8.54 -15.12
CA LEU A 156 2.91 -9.37 -13.94
C LEU A 156 1.56 -9.09 -13.25
N ILE A 157 1.17 -7.83 -13.13
CA ILE A 157 -0.13 -7.48 -12.53
C ILE A 157 -1.28 -7.63 -13.54
N ASN A 158 -0.98 -7.61 -14.83
CA ASN A 158 -1.97 -7.83 -15.90
C ASN A 158 -2.20 -9.31 -16.23
N HIS A 159 -1.39 -10.21 -15.68
CA HIS A 159 -1.53 -11.64 -15.87
C HIS A 159 -2.87 -12.16 -15.35
N ILE A 160 -3.44 -13.18 -16.01
CA ILE A 160 -4.76 -13.76 -15.61
C ILE A 160 -4.71 -14.34 -14.18
N ASP A 161 -3.58 -14.93 -13.81
CA ASP A 161 -3.35 -15.53 -12.48
C ASP A 161 -2.68 -14.53 -11.50
N SER A 162 -2.73 -13.23 -11.78
CA SER A 162 -2.22 -12.20 -10.86
C SER A 162 -2.85 -12.36 -9.47
N ASP A 163 -2.02 -12.29 -8.43
CA ASP A 163 -2.46 -12.37 -7.02
C ASP A 163 -2.82 -10.97 -6.45
N SER A 164 -3.16 -10.03 -7.35
CA SER A 164 -3.55 -8.67 -6.97
C SER A 164 -4.83 -8.66 -6.14
N ILE A 165 -4.91 -7.75 -5.18
CA ILE A 165 -6.06 -7.60 -4.29
C ILE A 165 -6.53 -6.15 -4.22
N LEU A 166 -7.83 -5.97 -4.05
CA LEU A 166 -8.44 -4.73 -3.59
C LEU A 166 -8.78 -4.87 -2.11
N ARG A 167 -8.29 -3.95 -1.28
CA ARG A 167 -8.58 -3.91 0.14
C ARG A 167 -9.29 -2.61 0.49
N LEU A 168 -10.45 -2.75 1.08
CA LEU A 168 -11.20 -1.63 1.65
C LEU A 168 -10.92 -1.61 3.16
N ASN A 169 -10.47 -0.48 3.69
CA ASN A 169 -10.24 -0.32 5.12
C ASN A 169 -11.15 0.78 5.66
N HIS A 170 -11.80 0.49 6.77
CA HIS A 170 -12.58 1.44 7.53
C HIS A 170 -11.99 1.58 8.94
N TYR A 171 -11.65 2.80 9.31
CA TYR A 171 -11.09 3.15 10.61
C TYR A 171 -12.15 3.99 11.34
N PRO A 172 -12.92 3.38 12.27
CA PRO A 172 -13.92 4.11 13.00
C PRO A 172 -13.29 5.20 13.89
N PRO A 173 -14.00 6.30 14.16
CA PRO A 173 -13.50 7.34 15.05
C PRO A 173 -13.39 6.79 16.46
N ILE A 174 -12.28 7.07 17.14
CA ILE A 174 -12.10 6.66 18.53
C ILE A 174 -12.41 7.86 19.43
N ILE A 175 -13.63 7.91 19.93
CA ILE A 175 -14.07 8.95 20.87
C ILE A 175 -13.41 8.68 22.22
N ASN A 176 -12.35 9.41 22.55
CA ASN A 176 -11.79 9.38 23.88
C ASN A 176 -12.68 10.21 24.82
N ASN A 177 -13.41 9.55 25.72
CA ASN A 177 -14.20 10.21 26.78
C ASN A 177 -13.31 10.79 27.90
N ASN A 178 -12.01 10.56 27.87
CA ASN A 178 -11.07 11.10 28.86
C ASN A 178 -10.67 12.54 28.49
N LYS A 179 -10.86 13.43 29.46
CA LYS A 179 -10.61 14.89 29.37
C LYS A 179 -9.12 15.29 29.29
N ASP A 180 -8.20 14.34 29.28
CA ASP A 180 -6.77 14.59 29.16
C ASP A 180 -6.37 14.72 27.69
N ARG A 181 -6.73 15.87 27.13
CA ARG A 181 -6.26 16.31 25.82
C ARG A 181 -4.89 16.90 25.98
N ASP A 182 -3.87 16.18 25.55
CA ASP A 182 -2.58 16.79 25.26
C ASP A 182 -2.78 17.73 24.06
N LYS A 183 -2.87 19.04 24.36
CA LYS A 183 -3.15 20.10 23.36
C LYS A 183 -1.95 20.40 22.45
N SER A 184 -0.87 19.63 22.57
CA SER A 184 0.42 19.88 21.87
C SER A 184 0.51 19.27 20.48
N SER A 185 -0.37 18.34 20.10
CA SER A 185 -0.37 17.72 18.77
C SER A 185 -1.35 18.42 17.83
N SER A 186 -0.85 19.05 16.77
CA SER A 186 -1.67 19.60 15.68
C SER A 186 -2.42 18.51 14.88
N TYR A 187 -2.17 17.22 15.16
CA TYR A 187 -2.81 16.08 14.53
C TYR A 187 -3.72 15.36 15.53
N ASN A 188 -5.01 15.23 15.20
CA ASN A 188 -6.02 14.54 16.02
C ASN A 188 -5.93 13.01 15.94
N TYR A 189 -4.71 12.44 15.91
CA TYR A 189 -4.49 11.00 15.88
C TYR A 189 -4.52 10.43 17.30
N THR A 190 -5.25 9.34 17.48
CA THR A 190 -5.46 8.77 18.82
C THR A 190 -4.86 7.40 19.00
N LYS A 191 -4.86 6.56 17.97
CA LYS A 191 -4.34 5.18 18.03
C LYS A 191 -3.84 4.72 16.67
N VAL A 192 -3.05 3.64 16.71
CA VAL A 192 -2.64 2.94 15.51
C VAL A 192 -3.82 2.18 14.92
N GLY A 193 -4.24 2.55 13.72
CA GLY A 193 -5.26 1.87 12.94
C GLY A 193 -4.67 0.68 12.19
N PHE A 194 -3.55 0.88 11.50
CA PHE A 194 -2.76 -0.16 10.86
C PHE A 194 -1.30 0.06 11.19
N GLY A 195 -0.65 -0.96 11.76
CA GLY A 195 0.73 -0.89 12.23
C GLY A 195 1.74 -0.60 11.15
N GLU A 196 2.94 -0.25 11.57
CA GLU A 196 4.07 0.03 10.70
C GLU A 196 4.46 -1.21 9.87
N HIS A 197 4.60 -1.02 8.54
CA HIS A 197 4.94 -2.09 7.58
C HIS A 197 5.44 -1.50 6.25
N SER A 198 6.04 -2.35 5.43
CA SER A 198 6.18 -2.16 3.99
C SER A 198 5.17 -3.04 3.25
N ASP A 199 4.78 -2.68 2.04
CA ASP A 199 3.90 -3.49 1.21
C ASP A 199 4.67 -4.56 0.47
N PRO A 200 4.27 -5.85 0.58
CA PRO A 200 5.03 -6.93 -0.05
C PRO A 200 4.88 -7.01 -1.58
N GLN A 201 3.83 -6.41 -2.17
CA GLN A 201 3.49 -6.51 -3.59
C GLN A 201 4.44 -5.69 -4.49
N ILE A 202 4.07 -5.53 -5.77
CA ILE A 202 4.83 -4.71 -6.74
C ILE A 202 4.56 -3.22 -6.50
N LEU A 203 3.30 -2.83 -6.54
CA LEU A 203 2.88 -1.44 -6.45
C LEU A 203 1.56 -1.35 -5.69
N THR A 204 1.44 -0.33 -4.86
CA THR A 204 0.19 0.00 -4.18
C THR A 204 -0.38 1.30 -4.74
N ILE A 205 -1.69 1.31 -5.01
CA ILE A 205 -2.44 2.52 -5.34
C ILE A 205 -3.54 2.69 -4.30
N LEU A 206 -3.45 3.76 -3.54
CA LEU A 206 -4.33 4.06 -2.43
C LEU A 206 -5.08 5.37 -2.67
N ARG A 207 -6.37 5.34 -2.42
CA ARG A 207 -7.20 6.52 -2.25
C ARG A 207 -7.89 6.49 -0.88
N SER A 208 -7.94 7.63 -0.22
CA SER A 208 -8.72 7.78 1.02
C SER A 208 -9.72 8.93 0.89
N ASN A 209 -10.72 8.95 1.78
CA ASN A 209 -11.54 10.14 1.96
C ASN A 209 -10.70 11.32 2.51
N ASP A 210 -11.36 12.44 2.83
CA ASP A 210 -10.75 13.68 3.33
C ASP A 210 -10.15 13.59 4.74
N VAL A 211 -10.08 12.38 5.32
CA VAL A 211 -9.57 12.14 6.67
C VAL A 211 -8.12 11.67 6.64
N GLY A 212 -7.25 12.42 7.28
CA GLY A 212 -5.83 12.08 7.44
C GLY A 212 -5.61 10.84 8.29
N GLY A 213 -4.37 10.35 8.30
CA GLY A 213 -3.97 9.18 9.10
C GLY A 213 -2.82 8.39 8.50
N LEU A 214 -2.64 8.43 7.17
CA LEU A 214 -1.47 7.81 6.54
C LEU A 214 -0.21 8.58 6.92
N GLN A 215 0.81 7.85 7.35
CA GLN A 215 2.15 8.37 7.63
C GLN A 215 3.18 7.46 6.99
N ILE A 216 4.24 8.03 6.43
CA ILE A 216 5.39 7.31 5.88
C ILE A 216 6.64 7.55 6.73
N SER A 217 7.55 6.58 6.76
CA SER A 217 8.82 6.67 7.47
C SER A 217 9.97 6.40 6.51
N PRO A 218 10.51 7.43 5.84
CA PRO A 218 11.67 7.28 4.96
C PRO A 218 12.96 6.99 5.74
N GLU A 219 13.02 7.39 7.00
CA GLU A 219 14.12 7.15 7.92
C GLU A 219 13.58 6.64 9.26
N ASP A 220 14.32 5.80 9.95
CA ASP A 220 13.92 5.24 11.24
C ASP A 220 13.63 6.34 12.27
N GLY A 221 12.47 6.26 12.88
CA GLY A 221 12.00 7.24 13.88
C GLY A 221 11.47 8.55 13.31
N VAL A 222 11.47 8.74 11.99
CA VAL A 222 10.91 9.92 11.31
C VAL A 222 9.60 9.57 10.61
N TRP A 223 8.52 10.29 10.94
CA TRP A 223 7.21 10.11 10.34
C TRP A 223 6.77 11.36 9.60
N ILE A 224 6.36 11.18 8.34
CA ILE A 224 5.80 12.23 7.47
C ILE A 224 4.32 11.95 7.29
N PRO A 225 3.42 12.81 7.81
CA PRO A 225 2.00 12.69 7.55
C PRO A 225 1.69 12.95 6.07
N VAL A 226 0.90 12.06 5.46
CA VAL A 226 0.41 12.26 4.10
C VAL A 226 -0.90 13.03 4.17
N THR A 227 -0.88 14.27 3.71
CA THR A 227 -2.08 15.11 3.63
C THR A 227 -3.10 14.46 2.70
N PRO A 228 -4.35 14.21 3.15
CA PRO A 228 -5.39 13.64 2.29
C PRO A 228 -5.72 14.61 1.15
N ASP A 229 -5.87 14.06 -0.05
CA ASP A 229 -6.27 14.79 -1.25
C ASP A 229 -7.28 13.95 -2.03
N PRO A 230 -8.57 14.29 -1.97
CA PRO A 230 -9.61 13.56 -2.68
C PRO A 230 -9.48 13.59 -4.21
N SER A 231 -8.67 14.49 -4.76
CA SER A 231 -8.40 14.57 -6.21
C SER A 231 -7.21 13.72 -6.67
N ALA A 232 -6.48 13.10 -5.73
CA ALA A 232 -5.26 12.37 -6.01
C ALA A 232 -5.32 10.90 -5.54
N PHE A 233 -4.51 10.07 -6.16
CA PHE A 233 -4.14 8.76 -5.62
C PHE A 233 -2.73 8.81 -5.04
N CYS A 234 -2.52 8.18 -3.89
CA CYS A 234 -1.18 7.87 -3.40
C CYS A 234 -0.69 6.59 -4.08
N VAL A 235 0.55 6.62 -4.51
CA VAL A 235 1.24 5.47 -5.12
C VAL A 235 2.47 5.18 -4.30
N ASN A 236 2.70 3.91 -3.97
CA ASN A 236 3.93 3.50 -3.29
C ASN A 236 4.53 2.22 -3.88
N VAL A 237 5.84 2.21 -3.83
CA VAL A 237 6.69 1.07 -4.20
C VAL A 237 6.51 -0.04 -3.18
N GLY A 238 6.29 -1.27 -3.65
CA GLY A 238 6.29 -2.44 -2.80
C GLY A 238 7.63 -3.20 -2.84
N ASP A 239 7.79 -4.13 -1.88
CA ASP A 239 9.04 -4.89 -1.69
C ASP A 239 9.47 -5.64 -2.97
N VAL A 240 8.52 -6.22 -3.71
CA VAL A 240 8.81 -6.91 -4.97
C VAL A 240 9.37 -5.95 -6.02
N LEU A 241 8.85 -4.71 -6.11
CA LEU A 241 9.38 -3.74 -7.05
C LEU A 241 10.77 -3.23 -6.63
N GLU A 242 11.05 -3.11 -5.33
CA GLU A 242 12.40 -2.85 -4.84
C GLU A 242 13.37 -3.93 -5.32
N VAL A 243 13.02 -5.22 -5.20
CA VAL A 243 13.83 -6.32 -5.72
C VAL A 243 14.00 -6.23 -7.24
N MET A 244 12.92 -6.04 -7.98
CA MET A 244 12.93 -5.96 -9.44
C MET A 244 13.71 -4.75 -9.96
N THR A 245 13.87 -3.71 -9.16
CA THR A 245 14.71 -2.55 -9.51
C THR A 245 16.10 -2.61 -8.92
N ASN A 246 16.50 -3.78 -8.38
CA ASN A 246 17.79 -4.00 -7.73
C ASN A 246 18.10 -2.95 -6.64
N GLY A 247 17.08 -2.64 -5.81
CA GLY A 247 17.18 -1.66 -4.72
C GLY A 247 17.26 -0.20 -5.19
N ARG A 248 17.01 0.10 -6.48
CA ARG A 248 17.00 1.47 -6.98
C ARG A 248 15.76 2.24 -6.51
N PHE A 249 14.60 1.60 -6.52
CA PHE A 249 13.39 2.12 -5.89
C PHE A 249 13.29 1.57 -4.46
N VAL A 250 12.75 2.36 -3.55
CA VAL A 250 12.70 2.01 -2.13
C VAL A 250 11.27 1.68 -1.69
N SER A 251 11.10 0.53 -1.04
CA SER A 251 9.85 0.16 -0.38
C SER A 251 9.83 0.77 1.02
N VAL A 252 9.07 1.83 1.18
CA VAL A 252 9.10 2.67 2.39
C VAL A 252 8.08 2.19 3.43
N ARG A 253 8.50 2.19 4.68
CA ARG A 253 7.65 1.86 5.82
C ARG A 253 6.58 2.93 5.99
N HIS A 254 5.37 2.48 6.31
CA HIS A 254 4.24 3.36 6.52
C HIS A 254 3.27 2.77 7.54
N ARG A 255 2.38 3.62 8.07
CA ARG A 255 1.33 3.24 9.00
C ARG A 255 0.07 4.06 8.77
N ALA A 256 -1.06 3.60 9.30
CA ALA A 256 -2.29 4.38 9.32
C ALA A 256 -2.74 4.63 10.76
N MET A 257 -2.97 5.89 11.10
CA MET A 257 -3.50 6.32 12.39
C MET A 257 -5.01 6.51 12.30
N THR A 258 -5.70 6.29 13.41
CA THR A 258 -7.14 6.63 13.53
C THR A 258 -7.32 8.11 13.79
N ASN A 259 -8.50 8.62 13.44
CA ASN A 259 -8.92 9.98 13.76
C ASN A 259 -9.91 9.97 14.93
N SER A 260 -9.91 11.03 15.75
CA SER A 260 -10.79 11.12 16.92
C SER A 260 -12.22 11.58 16.60
N TYR A 261 -12.46 12.17 15.43
CA TYR A 261 -13.73 12.82 15.10
C TYR A 261 -14.44 12.20 13.91
N LYS A 262 -13.69 11.83 12.88
CA LYS A 262 -14.24 11.29 11.64
C LYS A 262 -13.70 9.90 11.36
N SER A 263 -14.54 9.03 10.81
CA SER A 263 -14.06 7.76 10.28
C SER A 263 -13.23 7.99 9.02
N ARG A 264 -12.11 7.27 8.93
CA ARG A 264 -11.30 7.22 7.74
C ARG A 264 -11.67 6.00 6.91
N MET A 265 -11.83 6.19 5.62
CA MET A 265 -12.00 5.13 4.64
C MET A 265 -10.80 5.15 3.69
N SER A 266 -10.25 3.99 3.37
CA SER A 266 -9.28 3.87 2.27
C SER A 266 -9.56 2.67 1.39
N MET A 267 -9.39 2.88 0.09
CA MET A 267 -9.51 1.88 -0.96
C MET A 267 -8.12 1.66 -1.52
N VAL A 268 -7.59 0.46 -1.37
CA VAL A 268 -6.19 0.14 -1.65
C VAL A 268 -6.12 -1.01 -2.64
N TYR A 269 -5.56 -0.75 -3.81
CA TYR A 269 -5.21 -1.77 -4.79
C TYR A 269 -3.75 -2.16 -4.61
N PHE A 270 -3.50 -3.43 -4.39
CA PHE A 270 -2.16 -4.02 -4.32
C PHE A 270 -1.91 -4.84 -5.58
N GLY A 271 -1.07 -4.32 -6.46
CA GLY A 271 -0.67 -5.00 -7.68
C GLY A 271 0.38 -6.07 -7.38
N ALA A 272 0.03 -7.34 -7.55
CA ALA A 272 0.89 -8.48 -7.24
C ALA A 272 1.10 -9.38 -8.45
N PRO A 273 2.26 -10.08 -8.52
CA PRO A 273 2.51 -11.04 -9.59
C PRO A 273 1.74 -12.36 -9.38
N PRO A 274 1.70 -13.27 -10.37
CA PRO A 274 1.27 -14.66 -10.17
C PRO A 274 2.13 -15.38 -9.13
N MET A 275 1.56 -16.36 -8.44
CA MET A 275 2.23 -17.11 -7.36
C MET A 275 3.54 -17.76 -7.80
N ASN A 276 3.62 -18.24 -9.04
CA ASN A 276 4.80 -18.90 -9.62
C ASN A 276 5.76 -17.94 -10.33
N ALA A 277 5.47 -16.64 -10.37
CA ALA A 277 6.34 -15.67 -11.01
C ALA A 277 7.69 -15.58 -10.29
N CYS A 278 8.76 -15.70 -11.05
CA CYS A 278 10.12 -15.49 -10.55
C CYS A 278 10.39 -13.99 -10.40
N ILE A 279 10.80 -13.59 -9.21
CA ILE A 279 11.11 -12.20 -8.88
C ILE A 279 12.62 -12.01 -8.99
N VAL A 280 13.02 -11.20 -9.97
CA VAL A 280 14.43 -10.93 -10.30
C VAL A 280 14.52 -9.58 -11.00
N ALA A 281 15.62 -8.88 -10.79
CA ALA A 281 15.91 -7.64 -11.52
C ALA A 281 16.24 -7.93 -12.98
N PRO A 282 15.75 -7.13 -13.94
CA PRO A 282 16.15 -7.26 -15.35
C PRO A 282 17.64 -7.00 -15.51
N PRO A 283 18.32 -7.67 -16.47
CA PRO A 283 19.78 -7.59 -16.64
C PRO A 283 20.32 -6.16 -16.78
N VAL A 284 19.56 -5.26 -17.36
CA VAL A 284 19.96 -3.85 -17.54
C VAL A 284 20.16 -3.10 -16.21
N LEU A 285 19.54 -3.56 -15.12
CA LEU A 285 19.67 -2.98 -13.79
C LEU A 285 20.73 -3.68 -12.92
N VAL A 286 21.39 -4.72 -13.45
CA VAL A 286 22.44 -5.48 -12.77
C VAL A 286 23.72 -5.34 -13.57
N THR A 287 24.75 -4.73 -12.99
CA THR A 287 26.03 -4.50 -13.66
C THR A 287 27.19 -4.90 -12.74
N PRO A 288 28.42 -5.02 -13.21
CA PRO A 288 29.58 -5.24 -12.33
C PRO A 288 29.73 -4.21 -11.23
N GLN A 289 29.32 -2.94 -11.48
CA GLN A 289 29.32 -1.85 -10.49
C GLN A 289 28.10 -1.85 -9.58
N ARG A 290 27.03 -2.55 -9.99
CA ARG A 290 25.80 -2.76 -9.24
C ARG A 290 25.40 -4.24 -9.32
N PRO A 291 26.09 -5.13 -8.59
CA PRO A 291 25.76 -6.55 -8.57
C PRO A 291 24.36 -6.78 -8.00
N SER A 292 23.80 -7.95 -8.26
CA SER A 292 22.47 -8.29 -7.73
C SER A 292 22.46 -8.24 -6.20
N LEU A 293 21.58 -7.43 -5.65
CA LEU A 293 21.37 -7.29 -4.20
C LEU A 293 20.50 -8.41 -3.63
N PHE A 294 19.75 -9.11 -4.48
CA PHE A 294 18.78 -10.11 -4.06
C PHE A 294 18.96 -11.40 -4.85
N ARG A 295 18.79 -12.54 -4.19
CA ARG A 295 18.69 -13.83 -4.87
C ARG A 295 17.32 -13.98 -5.54
N PRO A 296 17.19 -14.70 -6.66
CA PRO A 296 15.89 -15.00 -7.25
C PRO A 296 15.00 -15.81 -6.29
N PHE A 297 13.69 -15.53 -6.30
CA PHE A 297 12.67 -16.26 -5.54
C PHE A 297 11.32 -16.17 -6.26
N THR A 298 10.36 -17.01 -5.87
CA THR A 298 8.99 -16.90 -6.39
C THR A 298 8.14 -15.99 -5.53
N TRP A 299 7.09 -15.40 -6.11
CA TRP A 299 6.13 -14.63 -5.31
C TRP A 299 5.54 -15.49 -4.18
N ALA A 300 5.29 -16.78 -4.43
CA ALA A 300 4.81 -17.71 -3.41
C ALA A 300 5.78 -17.79 -2.20
N ASP A 301 7.10 -17.87 -2.45
CA ASP A 301 8.10 -17.90 -1.40
C ASP A 301 8.07 -16.62 -0.56
N TYR A 302 7.98 -15.46 -1.24
CA TYR A 302 7.92 -14.17 -0.56
C TYR A 302 6.64 -14.01 0.25
N LYS A 303 5.51 -14.33 -0.34
CA LYS A 303 4.20 -14.29 0.34
C LYS A 303 4.18 -15.19 1.57
N LYS A 304 4.76 -16.39 1.49
CA LYS A 304 4.91 -17.27 2.65
C LYS A 304 5.77 -16.64 3.75
N ALA A 305 6.87 -15.99 3.39
CA ALA A 305 7.72 -15.28 4.35
C ALA A 305 6.95 -14.13 5.04
N THR A 306 6.12 -13.37 4.30
CA THR A 306 5.32 -12.28 4.87
C THR A 306 4.30 -12.77 5.90
N TYR A 307 3.79 -14.00 5.76
CA TYR A 307 2.85 -14.58 6.71
C TYR A 307 3.53 -15.25 7.92
N SER A 308 4.82 -15.52 7.86
CA SER A 308 5.59 -16.13 8.96
C SER A 308 6.23 -15.12 9.91
N LEU A 309 6.32 -13.85 9.50
CA LEU A 309 6.94 -12.76 10.25
C LEU A 309 5.89 -11.76 10.74
N ARG A 310 6.24 -10.92 11.72
CA ARG A 310 5.39 -9.82 12.16
C ARG A 310 5.32 -8.73 11.09
N LEU A 311 4.28 -7.90 11.20
CA LEU A 311 4.01 -6.81 10.25
C LEU A 311 5.20 -5.84 10.14
N GLY A 312 5.83 -5.50 11.25
CA GLY A 312 6.96 -4.57 11.32
C GLY A 312 8.32 -5.16 10.95
N ASP A 313 8.43 -6.46 10.67
CA ASP A 313 9.70 -7.08 10.30
C ASP A 313 10.11 -6.74 8.87
N THR A 314 11.41 -6.56 8.63
CA THR A 314 11.97 -6.29 7.29
C THR A 314 12.15 -7.61 6.52
N ARG A 315 11.07 -8.07 5.90
CA ARG A 315 10.97 -9.39 5.26
C ARG A 315 11.86 -9.56 4.04
N ILE A 316 12.12 -8.47 3.31
CA ILE A 316 12.95 -8.45 2.11
C ILE A 316 14.41 -8.88 2.40
N ASN A 317 14.89 -8.67 3.62
CA ASN A 317 16.25 -9.04 4.03
C ASN A 317 16.50 -10.55 3.97
N LEU A 318 15.47 -11.40 4.06
CA LEU A 318 15.61 -12.86 3.89
C LEU A 318 16.08 -13.26 2.48
N PHE A 319 15.97 -12.36 1.52
CA PHE A 319 16.26 -12.61 0.11
C PHE A 319 17.46 -11.82 -0.39
N ARG A 320 18.15 -11.05 0.48
CA ARG A 320 19.40 -10.37 0.10
C ARG A 320 20.53 -11.38 -0.15
N THR A 321 21.38 -11.08 -1.14
CA THR A 321 22.57 -11.90 -1.49
C THR A 321 23.70 -11.74 -0.48
N ILE A 322 23.79 -10.58 0.19
CA ILE A 322 24.77 -10.29 1.23
C ILE A 322 23.99 -10.15 2.53
N PRO A 323 24.22 -11.00 3.55
CA PRO A 323 23.64 -10.76 4.85
C PRO A 323 24.09 -9.38 5.38
N HIS A 324 23.16 -8.56 5.86
CA HIS A 324 23.56 -7.39 6.63
C HIS A 324 24.43 -7.86 7.81
N ALA A 325 25.66 -7.37 7.89
CA ALA A 325 26.42 -7.48 9.12
C ALA A 325 25.64 -6.74 10.21
N HIS A 326 25.21 -7.49 11.20
CA HIS A 326 24.53 -6.97 12.38
C HIS A 326 25.46 -6.11 13.23
#